data_532d8a7465fb41de2813583ba9c940bd
#
_entry.id   532d8a7465fb41de2813583ba9c940bd
#
_cell.length_a   1.000
_cell.length_b   1.000
_cell.length_c   1.000
_cell.angle_alpha   90.00
_cell.angle_beta   90.00
_cell.angle_gamma   90.00
#
_symmetry.space_group_name_H-M   'P 1'
#
loop_
_entity.id
_entity.type
_entity.pdbx_description
1 polymer ?
#
loop_
_entity_poly.entity_id
_entity_poly.type
_entity_poly.pdbx_seq_one_letter_code
_entity_poly.pdbx_strand_id
1 'polypeptide(L)'
;CPMYSPFSELEHYASRKLSKPYILCEYAHAMGNSTGNLREFYDIMNRSPHMQGGCIWDWVDQGIDAIGRDGRHYWAYGGDFGAWMYTHDENFCCNGLVSPDRTPHPGLMEVKKVYQDIEFELVDDKVRIHNNHNFTDLAKYSFRYDIQCEGKIVYQKALEGVKCAPGEYVDVT
;
A
#
# COMPACT_ATOMS: atom_id res chain seq x y z
N CYS A 1 -4.00 8.42 -18.08
CA CYS A 1 -4.31 8.29 -16.63
C CYS A 1 -5.75 7.82 -16.45
N PRO A 2 -6.06 6.55 -16.64
CA PRO A 2 -7.40 6.00 -16.34
C PRO A 2 -7.58 5.81 -14.82
N MET A 3 -8.82 5.51 -14.42
CA MET A 3 -9.16 5.12 -13.05
C MET A 3 -9.84 3.75 -13.05
N TYR A 4 -9.58 2.96 -12.02
CA TYR A 4 -10.20 1.66 -11.78
C TYR A 4 -10.17 0.69 -12.97
N SER A 5 -9.09 0.71 -13.75
CA SER A 5 -8.93 -0.21 -14.88
C SER A 5 -8.96 -1.67 -14.40
N PRO A 6 -9.69 -2.56 -15.08
CA PRO A 6 -9.69 -3.97 -14.77
C PRO A 6 -8.33 -4.62 -15.08
N PHE A 7 -8.03 -5.75 -14.49
CA PHE A 7 -6.76 -6.47 -14.72
C PHE A 7 -6.49 -6.78 -16.18
N SER A 8 -7.53 -7.10 -16.94
CA SER A 8 -7.39 -7.36 -18.39
C SER A 8 -6.85 -6.16 -19.17
N GLU A 9 -7.24 -4.95 -18.78
CA GLU A 9 -6.72 -3.71 -19.37
C GLU A 9 -5.28 -3.47 -18.93
N LEU A 10 -4.97 -3.65 -17.65
CA LEU A 10 -3.60 -3.52 -17.14
C LEU A 10 -2.64 -4.50 -17.81
N GLU A 11 -3.02 -5.78 -17.93
CA GLU A 11 -2.25 -6.81 -18.63
C GLU A 11 -2.03 -6.43 -20.11
N HIS A 12 -3.05 -5.91 -20.76
CA HIS A 12 -2.95 -5.43 -22.13
C HIS A 12 -1.90 -4.31 -22.27
N TYR A 13 -1.87 -3.34 -21.37
CA TYR A 13 -0.89 -2.26 -21.45
C TYR A 13 0.49 -2.69 -20.95
N ALA A 14 0.58 -3.53 -19.94
CA ALA A 14 1.85 -4.04 -19.43
C ALA A 14 2.61 -4.90 -20.45
N SER A 15 1.90 -5.58 -21.35
CA SER A 15 2.50 -6.41 -22.43
C SER A 15 3.00 -5.61 -23.64
N ARG A 16 2.84 -4.29 -23.65
CA ARG A 16 3.12 -3.43 -24.80
C ARG A 16 4.20 -2.40 -24.50
N LYS A 17 4.92 -1.99 -25.56
CA LYS A 17 5.74 -0.80 -25.52
C LYS A 17 4.85 0.44 -25.71
N LEU A 18 4.77 1.28 -24.69
CA LEU A 18 3.96 2.49 -24.73
C LEU A 18 4.84 3.70 -25.08
N SER A 19 4.25 4.72 -25.71
CA SER A 19 4.89 6.00 -25.99
C SER A 19 4.82 7.00 -24.82
N LYS A 20 3.95 6.73 -23.85
CA LYS A 20 3.75 7.53 -22.63
C LYS A 20 3.61 6.60 -21.44
N PRO A 21 3.97 7.06 -20.23
CA PRO A 21 3.74 6.28 -19.02
C PRO A 21 2.25 6.04 -18.78
N TYR A 22 1.92 4.85 -18.27
CA TYR A 22 0.58 4.49 -17.82
C TYR A 22 0.53 4.64 -16.30
N ILE A 23 -0.38 5.47 -15.82
CA ILE A 23 -0.57 5.74 -14.39
C ILE A 23 -2.06 5.66 -14.10
N LEU A 24 -2.45 4.88 -13.10
CA LEU A 24 -3.81 4.90 -12.58
C LEU A 24 -3.97 6.14 -11.70
N CYS A 25 -4.81 7.11 -12.12
CA CYS A 25 -5.08 8.27 -11.27
C CYS A 25 -5.87 7.88 -10.01
N GLU A 26 -6.65 6.79 -10.08
CA GLU A 26 -7.32 6.17 -8.95
C GLU A 26 -7.33 4.65 -9.13
N TYR A 27 -7.09 3.90 -8.04
CA TYR A 27 -7.28 2.45 -7.96
C TYR A 27 -7.42 1.99 -6.52
N ALA A 28 -7.76 0.70 -6.32
CA ALA A 28 -7.85 0.08 -5.01
C ALA A 28 -8.67 0.91 -4.01
N HIS A 29 -9.89 1.32 -4.42
CA HIS A 29 -10.83 2.12 -3.61
C HIS A 29 -10.92 1.59 -2.18
N ALA A 30 -10.65 2.44 -1.18
CA ALA A 30 -10.42 2.01 0.20
C ALA A 30 -11.62 2.19 1.13
N MET A 31 -12.79 2.54 0.60
CA MET A 31 -14.02 2.69 1.39
C MET A 31 -14.39 1.40 2.12
N GLY A 32 -14.51 1.47 3.44
CA GLY A 32 -14.87 0.33 4.28
C GLY A 32 -13.83 -0.79 4.21
N ASN A 33 -14.25 -2.01 3.90
CA ASN A 33 -13.37 -3.18 3.76
C ASN A 33 -13.16 -3.52 2.29
N SER A 34 -12.59 -2.60 1.53
CA SER A 34 -12.37 -2.77 0.09
C SER A 34 -10.91 -2.93 -0.28
N THR A 35 -10.09 -2.13 -0.58
CA THR A 35 -8.64 -2.21 -0.87
C THR A 35 -8.10 -3.62 -1.25
N GLY A 36 -8.92 -4.45 -1.90
CA GLY A 36 -8.59 -5.83 -2.24
C GLY A 36 -7.72 -5.96 -3.48
N ASN A 37 -7.05 -7.12 -3.62
CA ASN A 37 -6.21 -7.49 -4.76
C ASN A 37 -5.07 -6.51 -5.02
N LEU A 38 -4.58 -5.82 -4.00
CA LEU A 38 -3.55 -4.79 -4.15
C LEU A 38 -2.24 -5.39 -4.68
N ARG A 39 -1.91 -6.61 -4.24
CA ARG A 39 -0.70 -7.32 -4.70
C ARG A 39 -0.75 -7.61 -6.19
N GLU A 40 -1.88 -8.05 -6.70
CA GLU A 40 -2.07 -8.36 -8.12
C GLU A 40 -1.93 -7.10 -8.99
N PHE A 41 -2.48 -5.97 -8.56
CA PHE A 41 -2.27 -4.69 -9.22
C PHE A 41 -0.78 -4.32 -9.26
N TYR A 42 -0.11 -4.44 -8.12
CA TYR A 42 1.29 -4.08 -7.97
C TYR A 42 2.19 -4.96 -8.85
N ASP A 43 1.96 -6.28 -8.87
CA ASP A 43 2.71 -7.22 -9.68
C ASP A 43 2.56 -6.97 -11.18
N ILE A 44 1.35 -6.60 -11.65
CA ILE A 44 1.13 -6.25 -13.05
C ILE A 44 1.87 -4.95 -13.40
N MET A 45 1.75 -3.93 -12.55
CA MET A 45 2.40 -2.65 -12.78
C MET A 45 3.93 -2.75 -12.80
N ASN A 46 4.52 -3.59 -11.97
CA ASN A 46 5.97 -3.77 -11.91
C ASN A 46 6.57 -4.59 -13.06
N ARG A 47 5.76 -5.26 -13.88
CA ARG A 47 6.28 -6.03 -15.02
C ARG A 47 6.74 -5.19 -16.20
N SER A 48 6.39 -3.94 -16.25
CA SER A 48 6.71 -3.08 -17.41
C SER A 48 7.20 -1.71 -16.96
N PRO A 49 8.31 -1.21 -17.53
CA PRO A 49 8.83 0.11 -17.23
C PRO A 49 7.91 1.25 -17.68
N HIS A 50 6.88 0.96 -18.45
CA HIS A 50 5.88 1.95 -18.87
C HIS A 50 4.72 2.08 -17.90
N MET A 51 4.53 1.08 -17.03
CA MET A 51 3.54 1.11 -15.97
C MET A 51 4.16 1.81 -14.75
N GLN A 52 3.73 3.01 -14.45
CA GLN A 52 4.35 3.88 -13.42
C GLN A 52 3.61 3.88 -12.09
N GLY A 53 2.68 2.93 -11.90
CA GLY A 53 1.93 2.77 -10.66
C GLY A 53 0.57 3.45 -10.68
N GLY A 54 0.08 3.82 -9.50
CA GLY A 54 -1.23 4.45 -9.34
C GLY A 54 -1.41 5.08 -7.96
N CYS A 55 -2.49 5.84 -7.83
CA CYS A 55 -2.89 6.47 -6.57
C CYS A 55 -4.08 5.73 -5.97
N ILE A 56 -3.93 5.21 -4.77
CA ILE A 56 -5.05 4.60 -4.04
C ILE A 56 -6.07 5.68 -3.70
N TRP A 57 -7.35 5.42 -3.94
CA TRP A 57 -8.43 6.30 -3.53
C TRP A 57 -9.07 5.81 -2.24
N ASP A 58 -8.87 6.52 -1.07
CA ASP A 58 -7.90 7.59 -0.98
C ASP A 58 -7.05 7.44 0.30
N TRP A 59 -6.41 8.50 0.73
CA TRP A 59 -5.52 8.44 1.90
C TRP A 59 -6.27 8.53 3.22
N VAL A 60 -7.21 9.48 3.36
CA VAL A 60 -7.87 9.78 4.63
C VAL A 60 -9.37 9.94 4.48
N ASP A 61 -10.15 9.32 5.36
CA ASP A 61 -11.58 9.57 5.46
C ASP A 61 -11.86 11.07 5.64
N GLN A 62 -12.76 11.60 4.84
CA GLN A 62 -13.09 13.03 4.84
C GLN A 62 -14.19 13.35 5.86
N GLY A 63 -14.05 12.88 7.09
CA GLY A 63 -14.91 13.19 8.22
C GLY A 63 -14.44 14.41 9.00
N ILE A 64 -15.36 15.14 9.57
CA ILE A 64 -15.10 16.32 10.41
C ILE A 64 -15.42 15.98 11.87
N ASP A 65 -14.53 16.34 12.79
CA ASP A 65 -14.73 16.14 14.22
C ASP A 65 -15.98 16.87 14.72
N ALA A 66 -16.88 16.14 15.34
CA ALA A 66 -18.13 16.67 15.87
C ALA A 66 -18.56 15.97 17.17
N ILE A 67 -19.36 16.68 17.96
CA ILE A 67 -19.99 16.15 19.18
C ILE A 67 -21.50 16.01 18.94
N GLY A 68 -22.01 14.81 19.11
CA GLY A 68 -23.43 14.52 19.01
C GLY A 68 -24.26 15.14 20.14
N ARG A 69 -25.58 15.16 19.96
CA ARG A 69 -26.51 15.67 20.99
C ARG A 69 -26.46 14.86 22.30
N ASP A 70 -25.97 13.63 22.23
CA ASP A 70 -25.74 12.75 23.36
C ASP A 70 -24.37 12.97 24.04
N GLY A 71 -23.60 13.95 23.56
CA GLY A 71 -22.26 14.27 24.07
C GLY A 71 -21.16 13.34 23.53
N ARG A 72 -21.45 12.42 22.65
CA ARG A 72 -20.45 11.52 22.08
C ARG A 72 -19.75 12.15 20.89
N HIS A 73 -18.46 11.90 20.80
CA HIS A 73 -17.65 12.21 19.64
C HIS A 73 -18.03 11.31 18.44
N TYR A 74 -18.06 11.90 17.25
CA TYR A 74 -18.21 11.16 16.00
C TYR A 74 -17.58 11.94 14.83
N TRP A 75 -17.34 11.25 13.73
CA TRP A 75 -16.90 11.84 12.46
C TRP A 75 -18.11 12.19 11.62
N ALA A 76 -18.38 13.47 11.51
CA ALA A 76 -19.54 13.97 10.76
C ALA A 76 -19.22 14.05 9.27
N TYR A 77 -20.17 13.68 8.43
CA TYR A 77 -20.07 13.76 6.97
C TYR A 77 -21.45 13.87 6.32
N GLY A 78 -21.48 14.18 5.01
CA GLY A 78 -22.70 14.17 4.19
C GLY A 78 -23.87 14.95 4.83
N GLY A 79 -24.98 14.27 5.07
CA GLY A 79 -26.21 14.81 5.62
C GLY A 79 -26.13 15.38 7.03
N ASP A 80 -25.04 15.14 7.78
CA ASP A 80 -24.85 15.69 9.12
C ASP A 80 -24.76 17.23 9.14
N PHE A 81 -24.39 17.84 8.02
CA PHE A 81 -24.17 19.29 7.91
C PHE A 81 -25.37 20.08 7.36
N GLY A 82 -26.48 19.51 7.23
CA GLY A 82 -27.63 20.27 6.81
C GLY A 82 -28.57 19.47 5.97
N ALA A 83 -29.36 18.88 6.56
CA ALA A 83 -30.64 18.45 6.10
C ALA A 83 -30.68 17.74 4.74
N TRP A 84 -31.51 16.82 4.68
CA TRP A 84 -32.16 16.23 3.53
C TRP A 84 -32.49 17.22 2.37
N MET A 85 -32.34 18.52 2.57
CA MET A 85 -32.55 19.56 1.54
C MET A 85 -31.36 19.74 0.57
N TYR A 86 -30.18 19.25 0.93
CA TYR A 86 -28.99 19.40 0.09
C TYR A 86 -28.56 18.05 -0.49
N THR A 87 -28.06 18.08 -1.70
CA THR A 87 -27.47 16.90 -2.33
C THR A 87 -26.20 16.52 -1.59
N HIS A 88 -26.10 15.25 -1.18
CA HIS A 88 -24.92 14.67 -0.58
C HIS A 88 -24.84 13.17 -0.89
N ASP A 89 -23.64 12.62 -0.86
CA ASP A 89 -23.37 11.21 -1.16
C ASP A 89 -23.13 10.37 0.11
N GLU A 90 -23.78 10.75 1.22
CA GLU A 90 -23.69 10.05 2.51
C GLU A 90 -22.23 9.81 2.91
N ASN A 91 -21.84 8.53 3.14
CA ASN A 91 -20.49 8.14 3.53
C ASN A 91 -19.52 7.96 2.35
N PHE A 92 -19.88 8.32 1.12
CA PHE A 92 -19.02 8.19 -0.07
C PHE A 92 -17.83 9.17 -0.07
N CYS A 93 -17.52 9.76 1.05
CA CYS A 93 -16.32 10.55 1.35
C CYS A 93 -15.43 9.88 2.41
N CYS A 94 -15.83 8.72 2.93
CA CYS A 94 -15.05 7.94 3.89
C CYS A 94 -14.33 6.79 3.16
N ASN A 95 -13.35 7.16 2.31
CA ASN A 95 -12.67 6.27 1.38
C ASN A 95 -11.20 6.05 1.78
N GLY A 96 -10.82 6.47 2.98
CA GLY A 96 -9.43 6.53 3.39
C GLY A 96 -8.81 5.20 3.79
N LEU A 97 -7.50 5.10 3.63
CA LEU A 97 -6.66 4.09 4.28
C LEU A 97 -6.50 4.36 5.79
N VAL A 98 -6.84 5.56 6.21
CA VAL A 98 -6.85 5.99 7.62
C VAL A 98 -8.12 6.79 7.93
N SER A 99 -8.54 6.75 9.19
CA SER A 99 -9.60 7.60 9.72
C SER A 99 -9.22 9.09 9.71
N PRO A 100 -10.16 10.03 9.94
CA PRO A 100 -9.85 11.46 9.96
C PRO A 100 -8.76 11.85 10.98
N ASP A 101 -8.66 11.14 12.11
CA ASP A 101 -7.60 11.30 13.13
C ASP A 101 -6.29 10.58 12.78
N ARG A 102 -6.20 9.97 11.61
CA ARG A 102 -5.07 9.18 11.12
C ARG A 102 -4.92 7.80 11.76
N THR A 103 -5.92 7.31 12.47
CA THR A 103 -5.94 5.91 12.93
C THR A 103 -5.97 4.97 11.71
N PRO A 104 -5.03 4.02 11.60
CA PRO A 104 -4.95 3.13 10.44
C PRO A 104 -6.16 2.22 10.30
N HIS A 105 -6.68 2.10 9.09
CA HIS A 105 -7.61 1.02 8.72
C HIS A 105 -6.85 -0.27 8.39
N PRO A 106 -7.48 -1.44 8.47
CA PRO A 106 -6.82 -2.71 8.16
C PRO A 106 -6.15 -2.75 6.79
N GLY A 107 -6.75 -2.12 5.77
CA GLY A 107 -6.22 -2.04 4.42
C GLY A 107 -4.83 -1.38 4.34
N LEU A 108 -4.51 -0.46 5.26
CA LEU A 108 -3.18 0.15 5.29
C LEU A 108 -2.07 -0.85 5.62
N MET A 109 -2.36 -1.93 6.35
CA MET A 109 -1.37 -2.97 6.64
C MET A 109 -1.00 -3.75 5.38
N GLU A 110 -1.98 -4.01 4.50
CA GLU A 110 -1.74 -4.60 3.18
C GLU A 110 -0.91 -3.66 2.29
N VAL A 111 -1.27 -2.38 2.24
CA VAL A 111 -0.49 -1.37 1.51
C VAL A 111 0.96 -1.33 2.00
N LYS A 112 1.18 -1.32 3.30
CA LYS A 112 2.52 -1.36 3.89
C LYS A 112 3.32 -2.57 3.42
N LYS A 113 2.69 -3.74 3.34
CA LYS A 113 3.34 -4.98 2.89
C LYS A 113 3.63 -4.97 1.40
N VAL A 114 2.67 -4.53 0.60
CA VAL A 114 2.79 -4.55 -0.87
C VAL A 114 3.75 -3.48 -1.39
N TYR A 115 3.79 -2.31 -0.74
CA TYR A 115 4.61 -1.17 -1.16
C TYR A 115 6.03 -1.17 -0.59
N GLN A 116 6.41 -2.21 0.17
CA GLN A 116 7.78 -2.27 0.68
C GLN A 116 8.78 -2.47 -0.47
N ASP A 117 9.85 -1.67 -0.47
CA ASP A 117 10.93 -1.74 -1.48
C ASP A 117 11.96 -2.84 -1.18
N ILE A 118 11.90 -3.47 -0.01
CA ILE A 118 12.81 -4.54 0.37
C ILE A 118 11.98 -5.82 0.56
N GLU A 119 12.24 -6.82 -0.27
CA GLU A 119 11.56 -8.11 -0.19
C GLU A 119 12.52 -9.21 0.25
N PHE A 120 11.97 -10.23 0.91
CA PHE A 120 12.73 -11.36 1.42
C PHE A 120 12.16 -12.65 0.85
N GLU A 121 13.05 -13.49 0.37
CA GLU A 121 12.74 -14.82 -0.15
C GLU A 121 13.63 -15.86 0.52
N LEU A 122 13.07 -16.99 0.91
CA LEU A 122 13.88 -18.12 1.38
C LEU A 122 14.27 -18.98 0.18
N VAL A 123 15.56 -19.06 -0.10
CA VAL A 123 16.13 -19.84 -1.20
C VAL A 123 17.10 -20.86 -0.60
N ASP A 124 16.71 -22.12 -0.61
CA ASP A 124 17.42 -23.22 0.06
C ASP A 124 17.63 -22.91 1.57
N ASP A 125 18.88 -22.72 2.00
CA ASP A 125 19.27 -22.41 3.38
C ASP A 125 19.65 -20.93 3.59
N LYS A 126 19.35 -20.08 2.59
CA LYS A 126 19.71 -18.65 2.60
C LYS A 126 18.48 -17.78 2.54
N VAL A 127 18.61 -16.56 3.07
CA VAL A 127 17.65 -15.51 2.86
C VAL A 127 18.14 -14.61 1.73
N ARG A 128 17.38 -14.54 0.66
CA ARG A 128 17.59 -13.60 -0.43
C ARG A 128 16.90 -12.30 -0.10
N ILE A 129 17.62 -11.19 -0.17
CA ILE A 129 17.12 -9.84 0.04
C ILE A 129 17.11 -9.14 -1.30
N HIS A 130 15.92 -8.82 -1.81
CA HIS A 130 15.72 -8.04 -3.03
C HIS A 130 15.66 -6.55 -2.69
N ASN A 131 16.41 -5.76 -3.44
CA ASN A 131 16.39 -4.31 -3.35
C ASN A 131 15.57 -3.73 -4.52
N ASN A 132 14.29 -3.48 -4.30
CA ASN A 132 13.39 -2.90 -5.28
C ASN A 132 13.42 -1.35 -5.28
N HIS A 133 14.27 -0.73 -4.48
CA HIS A 133 14.49 0.71 -4.57
C HIS A 133 15.01 1.12 -5.94
N ASN A 134 14.65 2.31 -6.41
CA ASN A 134 15.17 2.87 -7.65
C ASN A 134 16.55 3.54 -7.47
N PHE A 135 16.87 4.07 -6.27
CA PHE A 135 18.03 4.93 -6.06
C PHE A 135 18.78 4.68 -4.74
N THR A 136 18.32 3.73 -3.91
CA THR A 136 18.86 3.55 -2.56
C THR A 136 19.55 2.19 -2.42
N ASP A 137 20.85 2.20 -2.12
CA ASP A 137 21.60 1.00 -1.76
C ASP A 137 21.22 0.51 -0.35
N LEU A 138 21.16 -0.81 -0.15
CA LEU A 138 20.78 -1.41 1.13
C LEU A 138 21.80 -1.17 2.25
N ALA A 139 23.00 -0.69 1.95
CA ALA A 139 23.99 -0.29 2.95
C ALA A 139 23.48 0.84 3.89
N LYS A 140 22.39 1.54 3.51
CA LYS A 140 21.73 2.54 4.36
C LYS A 140 20.82 1.98 5.44
N TYR A 141 20.54 0.67 5.41
CA TYR A 141 19.64 -0.01 6.33
C TYR A 141 20.40 -0.92 7.29
N SER A 142 19.82 -1.15 8.44
CA SER A 142 20.24 -2.19 9.38
C SER A 142 19.31 -3.38 9.26
N PHE A 143 19.87 -4.56 9.19
CA PHE A 143 19.12 -5.80 9.04
C PHE A 143 19.28 -6.68 10.28
N ARG A 144 18.19 -7.31 10.67
CA ARG A 144 18.12 -8.29 11.75
C ARG A 144 17.11 -9.35 11.37
N TYR A 145 17.38 -10.59 11.72
CA TYR A 145 16.37 -11.63 11.68
C TYR A 145 16.14 -12.26 13.04
N ASP A 146 14.93 -12.71 13.26
CA ASP A 146 14.48 -13.37 14.46
C ASP A 146 13.90 -14.74 14.08
N ILE A 147 14.30 -15.80 14.79
CA ILE A 147 13.64 -17.10 14.72
C ILE A 147 12.64 -17.16 15.87
N GLN A 148 11.39 -17.46 15.53
CA GLN A 148 10.32 -17.55 16.52
C GLN A 148 9.77 -18.97 16.60
N CYS A 149 9.49 -19.42 17.81
CA CYS A 149 8.79 -20.66 18.08
C CYS A 149 7.62 -20.35 19.01
N GLU A 150 6.39 -20.72 18.60
CA GLU A 150 5.16 -20.45 19.35
C GLU A 150 5.03 -18.97 19.80
N GLY A 151 5.39 -18.03 18.92
CA GLY A 151 5.31 -16.59 19.18
C GLY A 151 6.43 -16.03 20.06
N LYS A 152 7.41 -16.85 20.48
CA LYS A 152 8.58 -16.43 21.27
C LYS A 152 9.83 -16.39 20.41
N ILE A 153 10.61 -15.33 20.52
CA ILE A 153 11.92 -15.26 19.86
C ILE A 153 12.85 -16.22 20.56
N VAL A 154 13.34 -17.23 19.84
CA VAL A 154 14.32 -18.23 20.33
C VAL A 154 15.74 -17.94 19.85
N TYR A 155 15.87 -17.17 18.78
CA TYR A 155 17.18 -16.73 18.27
C TYR A 155 17.03 -15.38 17.57
N GLN A 156 18.05 -14.54 17.68
CA GLN A 156 18.10 -13.23 17.04
C GLN A 156 19.52 -12.95 16.58
N LYS A 157 19.68 -12.44 15.36
CA LYS A 157 20.99 -12.05 14.82
C LYS A 157 20.89 -10.78 13.99
N ALA A 158 21.79 -9.85 14.22
CA ALA A 158 22.02 -8.73 13.31
C ALA A 158 22.83 -9.20 12.10
N LEU A 159 22.47 -8.72 10.91
CA LEU A 159 23.24 -8.94 9.69
C LEU A 159 24.06 -7.68 9.42
N GLU A 160 25.38 -7.82 9.49
CA GLU A 160 26.29 -6.72 9.25
C GLU A 160 26.74 -6.65 7.80
N GLY A 161 26.97 -5.43 7.30
CA GLY A 161 27.58 -5.21 6.00
C GLY A 161 26.72 -5.57 4.79
N VAL A 162 25.39 -5.67 4.95
CA VAL A 162 24.48 -5.93 3.83
C VAL A 162 24.55 -4.75 2.87
N LYS A 163 25.00 -5.02 1.63
CA LYS A 163 25.06 -4.05 0.53
C LYS A 163 24.39 -4.66 -0.68
N CYS A 164 23.54 -3.92 -1.32
CA CYS A 164 22.85 -4.37 -2.52
C CYS A 164 22.42 -3.12 -3.31
N ALA A 165 22.87 -3.02 -4.53
CA ALA A 165 22.49 -1.91 -5.39
C ALA A 165 21.01 -1.94 -5.77
N PRO A 166 20.40 -0.80 -6.17
CA PRO A 166 19.04 -0.77 -6.65
C PRO A 166 18.76 -1.75 -7.77
N GLY A 167 17.65 -2.48 -7.68
CA GLY A 167 17.24 -3.48 -8.67
C GLY A 167 17.98 -4.82 -8.60
N GLU A 168 18.86 -5.02 -7.62
CA GLU A 168 19.63 -6.26 -7.44
C GLU A 168 19.15 -7.06 -6.22
N TYR A 169 19.76 -8.20 -5.97
CA TYR A 169 19.56 -8.99 -4.76
C TYR A 169 20.89 -9.43 -4.13
N VAL A 170 20.86 -9.79 -2.85
CA VAL A 170 21.97 -10.36 -2.11
C VAL A 170 21.48 -11.54 -1.27
N ASP A 171 22.25 -12.63 -1.27
CA ASP A 171 21.98 -13.79 -0.42
C ASP A 171 22.78 -13.67 0.89
N VAL A 172 22.09 -13.87 2.02
CA VAL A 172 22.67 -13.83 3.37
C VAL A 172 22.38 -15.15 4.11
N THR A 173 23.30 -15.56 5.01
CA THR A 173 23.25 -16.80 5.81
C THR A 173 23.27 -16.50 7.29
#